data_db57b5541e78cebf80d79c39138e6b7b
#
_entry.id   db57b5541e78cebf80d79c39138e6b7b
#
_cell.length_a   1.000
_cell.length_b   1.000
_cell.length_c   1.000
_cell.angle_alpha   90.00
_cell.angle_beta   90.00
_cell.angle_gamma   90.00
#
_symmetry.space_group_name_H-M   'P 1'
#
loop_
_entity.id
_entity.type
_entity.pdbx_description
1 polymer ?
#
loop_
_entity_poly.entity_id
_entity_poly.type
_entity_poly.pdbx_seq_one_letter_code
_entity_poly.pdbx_strand_id
1 'polypeptide(L)'
;DFKIDQEKTQDQSGVFSYDWMHAYYDNMRHGAGVNGLNLEMPQSLFDEWTITVDGNVNAEYTATLPELIKEAEADGAVITKTSKMVCNWNPVGGGGVTNTEITGIPVSWLVEKAGGYKDGTTGVKALRADGSSKRAFPVDKVDSDEALLVYKIGGEYLDATRGYPCTNWVEGVDAQINSKQIDTYHVTDEDIDYTDKWAGNPNGWQNEDDVPMNKPNATILGVPDGLLVQNGQPYEFTGYVDGYDEKIASVEFSLDRGET
;
A
#
# COMPACT_ATOMS: atom_id res chain seq x y z
N ASP A 1 23.57 -2.72 -22.72
CA ASP A 1 23.88 -2.53 -21.31
C ASP A 1 22.57 -2.56 -20.52
N PHE A 2 22.40 -3.58 -19.70
CA PHE A 2 21.24 -3.71 -18.84
C PHE A 2 21.50 -2.97 -17.52
N LYS A 3 20.59 -2.08 -17.16
CA LYS A 3 20.69 -1.32 -15.89
C LYS A 3 19.45 -1.58 -15.05
N ILE A 4 19.66 -1.99 -13.81
CA ILE A 4 18.62 -2.07 -12.80
C ILE A 4 18.72 -0.83 -11.93
N ASP A 5 17.68 -0.03 -11.90
CA ASP A 5 17.54 1.08 -10.97
C ASP A 5 16.56 0.67 -9.86
N GLN A 6 17.11 0.22 -8.74
CA GLN A 6 16.33 -0.25 -7.59
C GLN A 6 15.85 0.89 -6.68
N GLU A 7 16.44 2.09 -6.84
CA GLU A 7 16.13 3.24 -5.98
C GLU A 7 15.08 4.17 -6.62
N LYS A 8 14.75 3.94 -7.89
CA LYS A 8 13.80 4.80 -8.59
C LYS A 8 12.39 4.57 -8.08
N THR A 9 11.81 5.61 -7.51
CA THR A 9 10.42 5.58 -7.12
C THR A 9 9.51 5.65 -8.34
N GLN A 10 8.30 5.13 -8.22
CA GLN A 10 7.32 5.10 -9.28
C GLN A 10 6.93 6.51 -9.76
N ASP A 11 6.85 7.46 -8.84
CA ASP A 11 6.52 8.86 -9.15
C ASP A 11 7.52 9.52 -10.08
N GLN A 12 8.76 9.04 -10.10
CA GLN A 12 9.80 9.51 -11.00
C GLN A 12 9.69 8.95 -12.41
N SER A 13 9.01 7.82 -12.59
CA SER A 13 8.85 7.19 -13.91
C SER A 13 7.66 7.73 -14.71
N GLY A 14 6.67 8.34 -14.03
CA GLY A 14 5.47 8.88 -14.65
C GLY A 14 4.48 7.86 -15.23
N VAL A 15 4.81 6.55 -15.19
CA VAL A 15 4.00 5.51 -15.84
C VAL A 15 3.09 4.81 -14.84
N PHE A 16 3.58 4.49 -13.65
CA PHE A 16 2.82 3.82 -12.59
C PHE A 16 2.92 4.57 -11.27
N SER A 17 2.78 5.90 -11.33
CA SER A 17 2.71 6.71 -10.12
C SER A 17 1.50 6.30 -9.27
N TYR A 18 1.57 6.57 -7.99
CA TYR A 18 0.44 6.36 -7.08
C TYR A 18 -0.82 7.07 -7.60
N ASP A 19 -0.68 8.28 -8.11
CA ASP A 19 -1.79 9.06 -8.68
C ASP A 19 -2.37 8.40 -9.94
N TRP A 20 -1.51 7.91 -10.82
CA TRP A 20 -1.96 7.19 -12.01
C TRP A 20 -2.74 5.92 -11.61
N MET A 21 -2.22 5.15 -10.67
CA MET A 21 -2.88 3.93 -10.19
C MET A 21 -4.24 4.24 -9.59
N HIS A 22 -4.35 5.28 -8.76
CA HIS A 22 -5.63 5.71 -8.19
C HIS A 22 -6.60 6.20 -9.24
N ALA A 23 -6.16 7.05 -10.17
CA ALA A 23 -6.99 7.52 -11.28
C ALA A 23 -7.52 6.36 -12.13
N TYR A 24 -6.69 5.37 -12.40
CA TYR A 24 -7.09 4.18 -13.15
C TYR A 24 -8.21 3.40 -12.44
N TYR A 25 -8.07 3.13 -11.14
CA TYR A 25 -9.08 2.38 -10.39
C TYR A 25 -10.32 3.19 -10.07
N ASP A 26 -10.20 4.48 -9.83
CA ASP A 26 -11.35 5.36 -9.64
C ASP A 26 -12.19 5.45 -10.91
N ASN A 27 -11.55 5.52 -12.08
CA ASN A 27 -12.24 5.45 -13.37
C ASN A 27 -12.98 4.14 -13.59
N MET A 28 -12.38 3.03 -13.21
CA MET A 28 -13.02 1.72 -13.34
C MET A 28 -14.24 1.58 -12.42
N ARG A 29 -14.22 2.19 -11.24
CA ARG A 29 -15.28 2.05 -10.22
C ARG A 29 -16.40 3.06 -10.35
N HIS A 30 -16.08 4.28 -10.77
CA HIS A 30 -17.00 5.44 -10.67
C HIS A 30 -17.28 6.13 -12.01
N GLY A 31 -16.68 5.64 -13.10
CA GLY A 31 -16.78 6.28 -14.41
C GLY A 31 -15.93 7.57 -14.50
N ALA A 32 -15.83 8.12 -15.69
CA ALA A 32 -14.89 9.20 -16.06
C ALA A 32 -15.10 10.56 -15.36
N GLY A 33 -15.92 10.64 -14.33
CA GLY A 33 -16.31 11.92 -13.71
C GLY A 33 -15.45 12.38 -12.53
N VAL A 34 -14.54 11.55 -12.03
CA VAL A 34 -13.82 11.86 -10.78
C VAL A 34 -12.37 12.27 -11.03
N ASN A 35 -11.88 12.17 -12.25
CA ASN A 35 -10.53 12.60 -12.62
C ASN A 35 -10.39 14.13 -12.54
N GLY A 36 -9.51 14.59 -11.66
CA GLY A 36 -9.13 15.99 -11.58
C GLY A 36 -9.95 16.84 -10.61
N LEU A 37 -10.72 16.21 -9.73
CA LEU A 37 -11.22 16.91 -8.55
C LEU A 37 -10.07 17.04 -7.54
N ASN A 38 -9.23 18.03 -7.77
CA ASN A 38 -8.36 18.58 -6.73
C ASN A 38 -9.28 19.28 -5.73
N LEU A 39 -9.96 18.52 -4.90
CA LEU A 39 -10.74 19.06 -3.80
C LEU A 39 -9.74 19.53 -2.75
N GLU A 40 -9.61 20.84 -2.60
CA GLU A 40 -8.97 21.39 -1.40
C GLU A 40 -9.73 20.84 -0.19
N MET A 41 -9.05 19.96 0.54
CA MET A 41 -9.60 19.41 1.77
C MET A 41 -9.48 20.46 2.86
N PRO A 42 -10.54 20.69 3.66
CA PRO A 42 -10.48 21.69 4.71
C PRO A 42 -9.44 21.31 5.78
N GLN A 43 -8.61 22.27 6.15
CA GLN A 43 -7.62 22.09 7.22
C GLN A 43 -8.27 21.65 8.54
N SER A 44 -9.48 22.15 8.82
CA SER A 44 -10.23 21.76 10.02
C SER A 44 -10.49 20.24 10.10
N LEU A 45 -10.68 19.58 8.95
CA LEU A 45 -10.84 18.12 8.94
C LEU A 45 -9.58 17.41 9.41
N PHE A 46 -8.39 17.90 9.02
CA PHE A 46 -7.12 17.36 9.52
C PHE A 46 -6.93 17.66 11.01
N ASP A 47 -7.21 18.90 11.43
CA ASP A 47 -6.97 19.35 12.80
C ASP A 47 -7.86 18.65 13.82
N GLU A 48 -9.08 18.27 13.42
CA GLU A 48 -10.08 17.63 14.27
C GLU A 48 -10.16 16.12 14.11
N TRP A 49 -9.41 15.54 13.15
CA TRP A 49 -9.43 14.10 12.90
C TRP A 49 -8.82 13.33 14.05
N THR A 50 -9.60 12.44 14.65
CA THR A 50 -9.14 11.59 15.74
C THR A 50 -8.81 10.18 15.26
N ILE A 51 -7.80 9.58 15.88
CA ILE A 51 -7.47 8.17 15.73
C ILE A 51 -7.67 7.51 17.10
N THR A 52 -8.45 6.43 17.10
CA THR A 52 -8.68 5.60 18.28
C THR A 52 -7.97 4.26 18.10
N VAL A 53 -7.38 3.77 19.18
CA VAL A 53 -6.91 2.38 19.29
C VAL A 53 -7.72 1.72 20.39
N ASP A 54 -8.49 0.70 20.00
CA ASP A 54 -9.41 0.01 20.92
C ASP A 54 -9.37 -1.53 20.75
N GLY A 55 -10.30 -2.21 21.39
CA GLY A 55 -10.45 -3.67 21.30
C GLY A 55 -9.55 -4.41 22.29
N ASN A 56 -8.76 -5.36 21.79
CA ASN A 56 -7.92 -6.24 22.62
C ASN A 56 -6.59 -5.58 23.04
N VAL A 57 -6.68 -4.35 23.57
CA VAL A 57 -5.58 -3.55 24.15
C VAL A 57 -5.78 -3.33 25.64
N ASN A 58 -4.71 -3.02 26.38
CA ASN A 58 -4.78 -2.83 27.81
C ASN A 58 -5.55 -1.58 28.23
N ALA A 59 -5.51 -0.52 27.42
CA ALA A 59 -6.27 0.71 27.62
C ALA A 59 -6.65 1.30 26.25
N GLU A 60 -7.89 1.74 26.09
CA GLU A 60 -8.27 2.51 24.91
C GLU A 60 -7.49 3.83 24.86
N TYR A 61 -7.04 4.22 23.67
CA TYR A 61 -6.29 5.44 23.46
C TYR A 61 -6.88 6.20 22.27
N THR A 62 -7.12 7.50 22.45
CA THR A 62 -7.62 8.39 21.40
C THR A 62 -6.87 9.71 21.44
N ALA A 63 -6.41 10.17 20.29
CA ALA A 63 -5.81 11.49 20.11
C ALA A 63 -6.11 12.04 18.71
N THR A 64 -5.96 13.36 18.52
CA THR A 64 -6.07 13.96 17.21
C THR A 64 -4.86 13.60 16.35
N LEU A 65 -5.05 13.55 15.04
CA LEU A 65 -3.96 13.24 14.11
C LEU A 65 -2.76 14.21 14.25
N PRO A 66 -2.96 15.54 14.40
CA PRO A 66 -1.84 16.46 14.67
C PRO A 66 -1.09 16.18 15.98
N GLU A 67 -1.82 15.80 17.05
CA GLU A 67 -1.19 15.42 18.33
C GLU A 67 -0.34 14.17 18.16
N LEU A 68 -0.88 13.13 17.48
CA LEU A 68 -0.15 11.90 17.20
C LEU A 68 1.12 12.15 16.38
N ILE A 69 1.03 12.96 15.33
CA ILE A 69 2.20 13.30 14.50
C ILE A 69 3.26 14.00 15.36
N LYS A 70 2.86 14.99 16.14
CA LYS A 70 3.77 15.73 17.00
C LYS A 70 4.45 14.85 18.05
N GLU A 71 3.69 13.95 18.69
CA GLU A 71 4.24 13.02 19.68
C GLU A 71 5.17 12.00 19.03
N ALA A 72 4.77 11.41 17.90
CA ALA A 72 5.57 10.44 17.18
C ALA A 72 6.88 11.06 16.65
N GLU A 73 6.84 12.31 16.18
CA GLU A 73 8.06 13.06 15.79
C GLU A 73 8.99 13.28 16.99
N ALA A 74 8.45 13.64 18.15
CA ALA A 74 9.22 13.85 19.38
C ALA A 74 9.87 12.54 19.88
N ASP A 75 9.18 11.41 19.71
CA ASP A 75 9.66 10.08 20.07
C ASP A 75 10.61 9.49 18.99
N GLY A 76 10.75 10.15 17.83
CA GLY A 76 11.52 9.63 16.68
C GLY A 76 10.89 8.41 16.03
N ALA A 77 9.59 8.23 16.19
CA ALA A 77 8.85 7.06 15.70
C ALA A 77 8.34 7.22 14.26
N VAL A 78 8.32 8.44 13.71
CA VAL A 78 7.86 8.66 12.33
C VAL A 78 8.80 7.99 11.33
N ILE A 79 8.23 7.21 10.43
CA ILE A 79 8.94 6.50 9.36
C ILE A 79 8.65 7.16 8.02
N THR A 80 9.73 7.46 7.26
CA THR A 80 9.65 7.82 5.84
C THR A 80 10.43 6.78 5.06
N LYS A 81 9.76 6.11 4.13
CA LYS A 81 10.36 5.05 3.31
C LYS A 81 9.66 4.92 1.97
N THR A 82 10.37 4.38 0.97
CA THR A 82 9.75 3.91 -0.27
C THR A 82 9.05 2.58 -0.01
N SER A 83 7.78 2.50 -0.36
CA SER A 83 6.98 1.31 -0.17
C SER A 83 6.19 0.95 -1.42
N LYS A 84 6.00 -0.33 -1.60
CA LYS A 84 5.26 -0.92 -2.71
C LYS A 84 3.77 -1.04 -2.35
N MET A 85 2.91 -0.76 -3.34
CA MET A 85 1.51 -1.13 -3.29
C MET A 85 1.11 -1.87 -4.57
N VAL A 86 0.48 -3.02 -4.44
CA VAL A 86 0.04 -3.84 -5.55
C VAL A 86 -1.44 -4.15 -5.41
N CYS A 87 -2.20 -3.86 -6.45
CA CYS A 87 -3.60 -4.23 -6.48
C CYS A 87 -3.77 -5.75 -6.60
N ASN A 88 -4.65 -6.33 -5.78
CA ASN A 88 -4.97 -7.76 -5.86
C ASN A 88 -5.46 -8.20 -7.26
N TRP A 89 -6.13 -7.31 -7.98
CA TRP A 89 -6.61 -7.55 -9.34
C TRP A 89 -5.58 -7.26 -10.43
N ASN A 90 -4.36 -6.88 -10.07
CA ASN A 90 -3.34 -6.60 -11.07
C ASN A 90 -2.96 -7.89 -11.81
N PRO A 91 -3.24 -8.01 -13.12
CA PRO A 91 -2.85 -9.17 -13.90
C PRO A 91 -1.33 -9.18 -14.16
N VAL A 92 -0.83 -10.26 -14.69
CA VAL A 92 0.55 -10.30 -15.23
C VAL A 92 0.70 -9.21 -16.29
N GLY A 93 1.73 -8.39 -16.15
CA GLY A 93 1.96 -7.25 -17.03
C GLY A 93 1.05 -6.04 -16.79
N GLY A 94 0.18 -6.09 -15.78
CA GLY A 94 -0.73 -4.99 -15.46
C GLY A 94 -0.06 -3.83 -14.76
N GLY A 95 -0.67 -2.64 -14.85
CA GLY A 95 -0.17 -1.40 -14.26
C GLY A 95 -0.64 -1.11 -12.83
N GLY A 96 -1.31 -2.05 -12.17
CA GLY A 96 -1.81 -1.89 -10.81
C GLY A 96 -0.75 -2.10 -9.73
N VAL A 97 0.43 -1.57 -9.96
CA VAL A 97 1.58 -1.63 -9.07
C VAL A 97 2.24 -0.27 -8.98
N THR A 98 2.65 0.13 -7.79
CA THR A 98 3.40 1.38 -7.58
C THR A 98 4.46 1.19 -6.49
N ASN A 99 5.51 1.98 -6.61
CA ASN A 99 6.51 2.24 -5.58
C ASN A 99 6.47 3.73 -5.28
N THR A 100 6.23 4.11 -4.05
CA THR A 100 6.14 5.53 -3.69
C THR A 100 6.72 5.79 -2.30
N GLU A 101 7.22 7.00 -2.09
CA GLU A 101 7.63 7.42 -0.75
C GLU A 101 6.39 7.67 0.10
N ILE A 102 6.35 7.06 1.27
CA ILE A 102 5.31 7.25 2.28
C ILE A 102 5.92 7.77 3.57
N THR A 103 5.16 8.60 4.30
CA THR A 103 5.50 9.02 5.66
C THR A 103 4.32 8.71 6.58
N GLY A 104 4.60 8.00 7.66
CA GLY A 104 3.56 7.55 8.58
C GLY A 104 4.07 7.24 9.98
N ILE A 105 3.12 6.93 10.86
CA ILE A 105 3.35 6.50 12.24
C ILE A 105 3.16 4.99 12.29
N PRO A 106 4.10 4.20 12.85
CA PRO A 106 3.92 2.77 13.04
C PRO A 106 2.67 2.45 13.87
N VAL A 107 1.91 1.46 13.43
CA VAL A 107 0.75 1.01 14.20
C VAL A 107 1.19 0.37 15.52
N SER A 108 2.39 -0.22 15.58
CA SER A 108 3.04 -0.70 16.81
C SER A 108 3.14 0.40 17.87
N TRP A 109 3.62 1.59 17.47
CA TRP A 109 3.71 2.75 18.38
C TRP A 109 2.34 3.20 18.89
N LEU A 110 1.31 3.18 18.03
CA LEU A 110 -0.06 3.50 18.43
C LEU A 110 -0.62 2.47 19.43
N VAL A 111 -0.34 1.19 19.22
CA VAL A 111 -0.71 0.11 20.14
C VAL A 111 0.03 0.24 21.49
N GLU A 112 1.30 0.64 21.49
CA GLU A 112 2.03 0.94 22.72
C GLU A 112 1.39 2.09 23.51
N LYS A 113 0.88 3.14 22.87
CA LYS A 113 0.12 4.21 23.52
C LYS A 113 -1.17 3.68 24.17
N ALA A 114 -1.76 2.64 23.62
CA ALA A 114 -2.91 1.92 24.19
C ALA A 114 -2.51 0.88 25.27
N GLY A 115 -1.26 0.92 25.73
CA GLY A 115 -0.73 0.03 26.77
C GLY A 115 -0.37 -1.37 26.29
N GLY A 116 -0.28 -1.59 24.99
CA GLY A 116 0.06 -2.86 24.35
C GLY A 116 -1.13 -3.82 24.24
N TYR A 117 -0.87 -4.97 23.66
CA TYR A 117 -1.86 -6.03 23.45
C TYR A 117 -2.28 -6.72 24.75
N LYS A 118 -3.50 -7.22 24.78
CA LYS A 118 -3.89 -8.29 25.71
C LYS A 118 -3.54 -9.66 25.12
N ASP A 119 -3.55 -10.67 25.99
CA ASP A 119 -3.32 -12.05 25.58
C ASP A 119 -4.33 -12.52 24.52
N GLY A 120 -3.88 -13.30 23.57
CA GLY A 120 -4.71 -13.88 22.54
C GLY A 120 -4.96 -12.96 21.33
N THR A 121 -4.33 -11.79 21.26
CA THR A 121 -4.43 -10.92 20.08
C THR A 121 -3.93 -11.62 18.83
N THR A 122 -4.70 -11.53 17.75
CA THR A 122 -4.40 -12.14 16.46
C THR A 122 -4.05 -11.10 15.39
N GLY A 123 -4.67 -9.91 15.44
CA GLY A 123 -4.47 -8.89 14.43
C GLY A 123 -5.13 -7.56 14.73
N VAL A 124 -5.11 -6.70 13.72
CA VAL A 124 -5.64 -5.33 13.77
C VAL A 124 -6.52 -5.07 12.56
N LYS A 125 -7.67 -4.42 12.78
CA LYS A 125 -8.59 -3.92 11.74
C LYS A 125 -8.47 -2.40 11.66
N ALA A 126 -8.21 -1.86 10.48
CA ALA A 126 -8.31 -0.43 10.25
C ALA A 126 -9.74 -0.07 9.85
N LEU A 127 -10.47 0.60 10.72
CA LEU A 127 -11.87 0.98 10.55
C LEU A 127 -11.98 2.42 10.06
N ARG A 128 -13.04 2.69 9.33
CA ARG A 128 -13.48 4.04 8.95
C ARG A 128 -14.54 4.54 9.90
N ALA A 129 -14.81 5.85 9.84
CA ALA A 129 -15.85 6.51 10.62
C ALA A 129 -17.27 5.89 10.48
N ASP A 130 -17.55 5.21 9.37
CA ASP A 130 -18.79 4.47 9.16
C ASP A 130 -18.76 3.03 9.75
N GLY A 131 -17.69 2.68 10.45
CA GLY A 131 -17.45 1.34 10.99
C GLY A 131 -17.06 0.29 9.96
N SER A 132 -16.98 0.65 8.67
CA SER A 132 -16.52 -0.27 7.65
C SER A 132 -15.01 -0.52 7.75
N SER A 133 -14.60 -1.75 7.52
CA SER A 133 -13.19 -2.11 7.43
C SER A 133 -12.93 -2.93 6.19
N LYS A 134 -11.67 -3.01 5.85
CA LYS A 134 -11.17 -4.09 5.03
C LYS A 134 -10.90 -5.29 5.94
N ARG A 135 -9.95 -6.13 5.60
CA ARG A 135 -9.56 -7.26 6.44
C ARG A 135 -8.69 -6.82 7.59
N ALA A 136 -8.68 -7.63 8.64
CA ALA A 136 -7.63 -7.54 9.62
C ALA A 136 -6.28 -7.90 8.99
N PHE A 137 -5.20 -7.32 9.48
CA PHE A 137 -3.84 -7.72 9.20
C PHE A 137 -3.20 -8.27 10.48
N PRO A 138 -2.30 -9.26 10.36
CA PRO A 138 -1.79 -9.97 11.52
C PRO A 138 -0.84 -9.11 12.36
N VAL A 139 -0.67 -9.47 13.64
CA VAL A 139 0.18 -8.74 14.60
C VAL A 139 1.64 -8.69 14.18
N ASP A 140 2.16 -9.69 13.47
CA ASP A 140 3.53 -9.69 13.00
C ASP A 140 3.82 -8.53 12.01
N LYS A 141 2.83 -8.12 11.20
CA LYS A 141 2.93 -6.93 10.35
C LYS A 141 2.96 -5.62 11.15
N VAL A 142 2.35 -5.62 12.33
CA VAL A 142 2.38 -4.48 13.25
C VAL A 142 3.74 -4.43 13.95
N ASP A 143 4.17 -5.56 14.53
CA ASP A 143 5.38 -5.66 15.34
C ASP A 143 6.67 -5.47 14.52
N SER A 144 6.61 -5.70 13.21
CA SER A 144 7.72 -5.44 12.27
C SER A 144 7.75 -4.03 11.68
N ASP A 145 6.85 -3.11 12.11
CA ASP A 145 6.68 -1.76 11.56
C ASP A 145 6.37 -1.75 10.04
N GLU A 146 5.74 -2.82 9.56
CA GLU A 146 5.24 -2.90 8.19
C GLU A 146 3.85 -2.29 8.03
N ALA A 147 3.14 -2.05 9.14
CA ALA A 147 1.86 -1.37 9.17
C ALA A 147 2.00 0.08 9.65
N LEU A 148 1.60 1.04 8.83
CA LEU A 148 1.73 2.47 9.10
C LEU A 148 0.38 3.20 8.97
N LEU A 149 0.16 4.17 9.86
CA LEU A 149 -0.80 5.25 9.68
C LEU A 149 -0.14 6.31 8.80
N VAL A 150 -0.37 6.27 7.50
CA VAL A 150 0.27 7.16 6.52
C VAL A 150 -0.52 8.45 6.38
N TYR A 151 0.17 9.59 6.45
CA TYR A 151 -0.39 10.94 6.30
C TYR A 151 0.30 11.77 5.22
N LYS A 152 1.43 11.29 4.64
CA LYS A 152 2.08 11.90 3.46
C LYS A 152 2.48 10.83 2.44
N ILE A 153 2.41 11.22 1.17
CA ILE A 153 2.92 10.46 0.03
C ILE A 153 3.70 11.40 -0.87
N GLY A 154 4.94 11.03 -1.24
CA GLY A 154 5.82 11.90 -2.01
C GLY A 154 6.22 13.18 -1.27
N GLY A 155 6.27 13.15 0.06
CA GLY A 155 6.55 14.31 0.91
C GLY A 155 5.37 15.26 1.16
N GLU A 156 4.26 15.11 0.44
CA GLU A 156 3.08 15.96 0.54
C GLU A 156 1.98 15.29 1.39
N TYR A 157 1.19 16.11 2.12
CA TYR A 157 -0.02 15.61 2.79
C TYR A 157 -0.99 15.01 1.78
N LEU A 158 -1.75 14.01 2.24
CA LEU A 158 -2.72 13.34 1.36
C LEU A 158 -3.78 14.31 0.83
N ASP A 159 -4.24 14.07 -0.37
CA ASP A 159 -5.44 14.68 -0.92
C ASP A 159 -6.66 13.76 -0.75
N ALA A 160 -7.82 14.20 -1.20
CA ALA A 160 -9.07 13.44 -1.11
C ALA A 160 -8.97 12.08 -1.80
N THR A 161 -8.27 12.00 -2.94
CA THR A 161 -8.14 10.76 -3.72
C THR A 161 -7.23 9.76 -3.06
N ARG A 162 -6.22 10.24 -2.33
CA ARG A 162 -5.24 9.44 -1.59
C ARG A 162 -5.73 9.03 -0.21
N GLY A 163 -6.87 9.57 0.26
CA GLY A 163 -7.49 9.22 1.52
C GLY A 163 -7.23 10.21 2.65
N TYR A 164 -7.15 11.52 2.32
CA TYR A 164 -7.03 12.58 3.32
C TYR A 164 -8.03 12.38 4.50
N PRO A 165 -7.62 12.57 5.76
CA PRO A 165 -6.30 13.04 6.17
C PRO A 165 -5.27 11.94 6.39
N CYS A 166 -5.68 10.67 6.42
CA CYS A 166 -4.78 9.54 6.62
C CYS A 166 -5.31 8.24 6.01
N THR A 167 -4.41 7.31 5.78
CA THR A 167 -4.70 5.99 5.26
C THR A 167 -3.89 4.92 6.00
N ASN A 168 -4.46 3.73 6.15
CA ASN A 168 -3.71 2.56 6.59
C ASN A 168 -2.88 2.03 5.42
N TRP A 169 -1.63 1.70 5.69
CA TRP A 169 -0.71 1.11 4.72
C TRP A 169 0.02 -0.07 5.35
N VAL A 170 -0.15 -1.24 4.78
CA VAL A 170 0.50 -2.47 5.25
C VAL A 170 1.38 -3.01 4.13
N GLU A 171 2.66 -3.17 4.41
CA GLU A 171 3.62 -3.74 3.45
C GLU A 171 3.47 -5.25 3.34
N GLY A 172 3.85 -5.78 2.19
CA GLY A 172 3.86 -7.21 1.96
C GLY A 172 2.49 -7.84 1.72
N VAL A 173 1.42 -7.06 1.80
CA VAL A 173 0.06 -7.50 1.51
C VAL A 173 -0.50 -6.76 0.30
N ASP A 174 -1.56 -7.29 -0.30
CA ASP A 174 -2.21 -6.58 -1.40
C ASP A 174 -2.96 -5.32 -0.94
N ALA A 175 -3.17 -4.40 -1.88
CA ALA A 175 -3.77 -3.10 -1.60
C ALA A 175 -5.20 -3.15 -1.02
N GLN A 176 -5.85 -4.31 -0.99
CA GLN A 176 -7.20 -4.40 -0.41
C GLN A 176 -7.20 -4.34 1.12
N ILE A 177 -6.07 -4.61 1.77
CA ILE A 177 -5.92 -4.44 3.22
C ILE A 177 -5.88 -2.95 3.58
N ASN A 178 -5.37 -2.11 2.69
CA ASN A 178 -5.23 -0.68 2.95
C ASN A 178 -6.57 0.03 2.87
N SER A 179 -6.91 0.76 3.94
CA SER A 179 -8.15 1.53 4.06
C SER A 179 -7.83 3.01 4.13
N LYS A 180 -8.52 3.80 3.32
CA LYS A 180 -8.45 5.28 3.33
C LYS A 180 -9.38 5.84 4.40
N GLN A 181 -9.02 7.01 4.96
CA GLN A 181 -9.87 7.75 5.90
C GLN A 181 -10.25 6.92 7.12
N ILE A 182 -9.26 6.27 7.70
CA ILE A 182 -9.45 5.50 8.92
C ILE A 182 -9.48 6.43 10.12
N ASP A 183 -10.24 6.05 11.13
CA ASP A 183 -10.31 6.72 12.43
C ASP A 183 -10.07 5.76 13.60
N THR A 184 -10.05 4.46 13.36
CA THR A 184 -9.88 3.47 14.43
C THR A 184 -8.97 2.31 13.98
N TYR A 185 -8.04 1.96 14.85
CA TYR A 185 -7.34 0.69 14.83
C TYR A 185 -7.96 -0.21 15.91
N HIS A 186 -8.78 -1.15 15.47
CA HIS A 186 -9.42 -2.13 16.34
C HIS A 186 -8.56 -3.38 16.44
N VAL A 187 -7.93 -3.56 17.59
CA VAL A 187 -7.13 -4.74 17.91
C VAL A 187 -8.06 -5.90 18.23
N THR A 188 -7.87 -7.05 17.61
CA THR A 188 -8.80 -8.18 17.68
C THR A 188 -8.13 -9.48 18.12
N ASP A 189 -8.89 -10.32 18.79
CA ASP A 189 -8.56 -11.71 19.12
C ASP A 189 -9.36 -12.72 18.28
N GLU A 190 -10.12 -12.25 17.30
CA GLU A 190 -10.84 -13.10 16.36
C GLU A 190 -9.87 -13.77 15.37
N ASP A 191 -10.22 -14.98 14.93
CA ASP A 191 -9.49 -15.63 13.84
C ASP A 191 -9.53 -14.74 12.59
N ILE A 192 -8.36 -14.51 12.02
CA ILE A 192 -8.24 -13.75 10.78
C ILE A 192 -8.47 -14.69 9.63
N ASP A 193 -9.69 -14.67 9.08
CA ASP A 193 -10.03 -15.44 7.89
C ASP A 193 -9.70 -14.66 6.62
N TYR A 194 -8.72 -15.15 5.90
CA TYR A 194 -8.30 -14.58 4.61
C TYR A 194 -8.94 -15.29 3.41
N THR A 195 -9.56 -16.45 3.60
CA THR A 195 -9.95 -17.34 2.50
C THR A 195 -11.23 -16.93 1.81
N ASP A 196 -12.22 -16.45 2.55
CA ASP A 196 -13.62 -16.31 2.14
C ASP A 196 -13.85 -15.19 1.10
N LYS A 197 -13.11 -14.08 1.17
CA LYS A 197 -13.32 -12.93 0.27
C LYS A 197 -12.47 -12.96 -1.00
N TRP A 198 -11.48 -13.82 -1.04
CA TRP A 198 -10.60 -14.01 -2.18
C TRP A 198 -11.01 -15.21 -3.02
N ALA A 199 -11.84 -16.10 -2.47
CA ALA A 199 -12.44 -17.20 -3.18
C ALA A 199 -13.22 -16.67 -4.40
N GLY A 200 -12.69 -16.88 -5.58
CA GLY A 200 -13.24 -16.34 -6.83
C GLY A 200 -12.46 -15.19 -7.45
N ASN A 201 -11.44 -14.65 -6.78
CA ASN A 201 -10.48 -13.79 -7.45
C ASN A 201 -9.31 -14.62 -8.01
N PRO A 202 -9.29 -14.90 -9.34
CA PRO A 202 -8.26 -15.75 -9.95
C PRO A 202 -6.86 -15.11 -9.90
N ASN A 203 -6.77 -13.83 -9.56
CA ASN A 203 -5.52 -13.08 -9.44
C ASN A 203 -5.06 -12.94 -8.00
N GLY A 204 -5.82 -13.45 -7.03
CA GLY A 204 -5.42 -13.44 -5.62
C GLY A 204 -4.15 -14.26 -5.41
N TRP A 205 -3.29 -13.78 -4.54
CA TRP A 205 -2.11 -14.49 -4.07
C TRP A 205 -2.16 -14.60 -2.55
N GLN A 206 -1.85 -15.79 -2.05
CA GLN A 206 -1.81 -16.06 -0.62
C GLN A 206 -0.53 -16.82 -0.31
N ASN A 207 0.03 -16.62 0.88
CA ASN A 207 1.13 -17.44 1.37
C ASN A 207 0.62 -18.80 1.87
N GLU A 208 1.50 -19.59 2.48
CA GLU A 208 1.20 -20.93 3.03
C GLU A 208 0.14 -20.90 4.15
N ASP A 209 -0.04 -19.73 4.80
CA ASP A 209 -1.01 -19.49 5.88
C ASP A 209 -2.29 -18.80 5.38
N ASP A 210 -2.53 -18.81 4.06
CA ASP A 210 -3.66 -18.15 3.41
C ASP A 210 -3.70 -16.61 3.57
N VAL A 211 -2.60 -15.98 3.99
CA VAL A 211 -2.50 -14.52 4.11
C VAL A 211 -2.38 -13.90 2.72
N PRO A 212 -3.22 -12.91 2.37
CA PRO A 212 -3.12 -12.20 1.10
C PRO A 212 -1.81 -11.44 0.99
N MET A 213 -1.04 -11.73 -0.04
CA MET A 213 0.29 -11.17 -0.26
C MET A 213 0.38 -10.50 -1.64
N ASN A 214 1.40 -9.68 -1.83
CA ASN A 214 1.77 -9.19 -3.15
C ASN A 214 2.22 -10.37 -4.01
N LYS A 215 1.77 -10.43 -5.26
CA LYS A 215 2.12 -11.51 -6.17
C LYS A 215 3.36 -11.16 -7.01
N PRO A 216 4.24 -12.12 -7.28
CA PRO A 216 5.35 -11.92 -8.21
C PRO A 216 4.84 -11.51 -9.60
N ASN A 217 5.51 -10.57 -10.22
CA ASN A 217 5.16 -10.11 -11.56
C ASN A 217 6.38 -9.57 -12.30
N ALA A 218 6.37 -9.67 -13.62
CA ALA A 218 7.37 -9.07 -14.49
C ALA A 218 6.74 -8.71 -15.84
N THR A 219 7.09 -7.56 -16.39
CA THR A 219 6.61 -7.16 -17.69
C THR A 219 7.55 -6.17 -18.39
N ILE A 220 7.45 -6.16 -19.70
CA ILE A 220 7.99 -5.08 -20.57
C ILE A 220 6.83 -4.14 -20.89
N LEU A 221 7.05 -2.84 -20.73
CA LEU A 221 6.05 -1.81 -20.90
C LEU A 221 6.11 -1.16 -22.27
N GLY A 222 4.94 -0.71 -22.77
CA GLY A 222 4.86 0.15 -23.95
C GLY A 222 5.29 -0.50 -25.27
N VAL A 223 5.40 -1.82 -25.31
CA VAL A 223 5.78 -2.55 -26.54
C VAL A 223 4.51 -3.17 -27.14
N PRO A 224 3.96 -2.59 -28.22
CA PRO A 224 2.82 -3.18 -28.90
C PRO A 224 3.23 -4.44 -29.67
N ASP A 225 2.29 -5.37 -29.84
CA ASP A 225 2.49 -6.52 -30.70
C ASP A 225 2.82 -6.08 -32.14
N GLY A 226 3.86 -6.70 -32.71
CA GLY A 226 4.29 -6.37 -34.05
C GLY A 226 5.13 -5.11 -34.16
N LEU A 227 5.68 -4.59 -33.05
CA LEU A 227 6.63 -3.49 -33.09
C LEU A 227 7.77 -3.80 -34.04
N LEU A 228 7.99 -2.89 -35.00
CA LEU A 228 9.12 -2.96 -35.91
C LEU A 228 10.23 -2.06 -35.40
N VAL A 229 11.39 -2.63 -35.14
CA VAL A 229 12.60 -1.90 -34.78
C VAL A 229 13.58 -1.86 -35.96
N GLN A 230 14.30 -0.75 -36.11
CA GLN A 230 15.26 -0.60 -37.19
C GLN A 230 16.54 -1.39 -36.87
N ASN A 231 16.94 -2.29 -37.75
CA ASN A 231 18.14 -3.08 -37.55
C ASN A 231 19.39 -2.17 -37.45
N GLY A 232 20.23 -2.45 -36.45
CA GLY A 232 21.45 -1.69 -36.19
C GLY A 232 21.24 -0.38 -35.44
N GLN A 233 20.02 -0.05 -35.06
CA GLN A 233 19.75 1.07 -34.17
C GLN A 233 19.43 0.56 -32.74
N PRO A 234 19.92 1.27 -31.69
CA PRO A 234 19.58 0.91 -30.34
C PRO A 234 18.08 1.13 -30.11
N TYR A 235 17.44 0.20 -29.39
CA TYR A 235 16.07 0.33 -28.90
C TYR A 235 16.05 0.11 -27.38
N GLU A 236 15.36 0.97 -26.66
CA GLU A 236 15.24 0.89 -25.21
C GLU A 236 13.93 0.18 -24.85
N PHE A 237 14.03 -0.91 -24.10
CA PHE A 237 12.90 -1.56 -23.48
C PHE A 237 12.82 -1.14 -22.01
N THR A 238 11.65 -0.74 -21.58
CA THR A 238 11.38 -0.40 -20.18
C THR A 238 10.42 -1.43 -19.61
N GLY A 239 10.62 -1.81 -18.37
CA GLY A 239 9.77 -2.79 -17.70
C GLY A 239 9.77 -2.62 -16.18
N TYR A 240 9.00 -3.45 -15.51
CA TYR A 240 9.11 -3.61 -14.07
C TYR A 240 9.20 -5.09 -13.71
N VAL A 241 9.77 -5.35 -12.54
CA VAL A 241 9.72 -6.64 -11.88
C VAL A 241 9.25 -6.43 -10.44
N ASP A 242 8.43 -7.35 -9.96
CA ASP A 242 7.94 -7.40 -8.60
C ASP A 242 8.22 -8.79 -8.05
N GLY A 243 9.11 -8.89 -7.07
CA GLY A 243 9.56 -10.14 -6.46
C GLY A 243 8.68 -10.61 -5.31
N TYR A 244 7.43 -10.13 -5.22
CA TYR A 244 6.63 -10.41 -4.05
C TYR A 244 7.21 -9.63 -2.85
N ASP A 245 7.52 -10.25 -1.72
CA ASP A 245 8.18 -9.60 -0.58
C ASP A 245 9.69 -9.88 -0.54
N GLU A 246 10.19 -10.55 -1.56
CA GLU A 246 11.59 -10.89 -1.69
C GLU A 246 12.34 -9.90 -2.58
N LYS A 247 13.62 -9.72 -2.29
CA LYS A 247 14.48 -8.91 -3.15
C LYS A 247 14.69 -9.59 -4.49
N ILE A 248 14.62 -8.82 -5.57
CA ILE A 248 14.98 -9.30 -6.89
C ILE A 248 16.47 -9.62 -6.91
N ALA A 249 16.81 -10.89 -7.11
CA ALA A 249 18.20 -11.34 -7.17
C ALA A 249 18.81 -11.18 -8.58
N SER A 250 18.00 -11.41 -9.62
CA SER A 250 18.43 -11.22 -11.01
C SER A 250 17.24 -10.86 -11.89
N VAL A 251 17.50 -10.17 -12.98
CA VAL A 251 16.58 -9.98 -14.10
C VAL A 251 17.28 -10.49 -15.35
N GLU A 252 16.66 -11.43 -16.01
CA GLU A 252 17.22 -12.07 -17.20
C GLU A 252 16.41 -11.67 -18.43
N PHE A 253 17.08 -11.54 -19.55
CA PHE A 253 16.47 -11.20 -20.83
C PHE A 253 16.85 -12.25 -21.88
N SER A 254 15.83 -12.84 -22.50
CA SER A 254 16.01 -13.81 -23.58
C SER A 254 15.48 -13.28 -24.91
N LEU A 255 16.21 -13.52 -25.99
CA LEU A 255 15.79 -13.19 -27.37
C LEU A 255 15.16 -14.38 -28.10
N ASP A 256 15.22 -15.55 -27.50
CA ASP A 256 14.85 -16.83 -28.11
C ASP A 256 13.85 -17.63 -27.27
N ARG A 257 13.02 -16.92 -26.52
CA ARG A 257 11.96 -17.49 -25.65
C ARG A 257 12.50 -18.38 -24.53
N GLY A 258 13.68 -18.03 -24.00
CA GLY A 258 14.26 -18.72 -22.87
C GLY A 258 15.11 -19.94 -23.24
N GLU A 259 15.54 -20.06 -24.49
CA GLU A 259 16.48 -21.11 -24.90
C GLU A 259 17.92 -20.79 -24.47
N THR A 260 18.25 -19.46 -24.36
CA THR A 260 19.54 -18.97 -23.85
C THR A 260 19.34 -17.78 -22.92
#